data_cf06e51540e518f8a8988df017509ee7
#
_entry.id   cf06e51540e518f8a8988df017509ee7
#
_cell.length_a   1.000
_cell.length_b   1.000
_cell.length_c   1.000
_cell.angle_alpha   90.00
_cell.angle_beta   90.00
_cell.angle_gamma   90.00
#
_symmetry.space_group_name_H-M   'P 1'
#
loop_
_entity.id
_entity.type
_entity.pdbx_description
1 polymer ?
#
loop_
_entity_poly.entity_id
_entity_poly.type
_entity_poly.pdbx_seq_one_letter_code
_entity_poly.pdbx_strand_id
1 'polypeptide(L)'
;TDSSEIRICKKNDKVVFYLNKEYQVFRALTILKQLGNTDFEYREPVMFETCGVMFDGSQASSLMNIESCKKMMLYLASMGYNMMMLYCEDCYDIDGEPYFGNMRPRYSHSDFKTLDNYAYSLGIELIPCIQTLGHLTEAIKRPPYAAISDRPDILMVGEDKVYALIDKMINTMSKCFRSKRIHIGLDEAWDLGLGNYLKKNGYHTCSEIMTEHLRRVNEILIKYNMRPMMWNDMFFRGKSKNNEYYDDGIHFTKDDKGLVPNGMSIIYWDYYHFDKETYRRFLTESKIICDNVIFAGCARNVRTFGAHLKKSIATTDAALAVCKEQKIKEIFATVW
;
A
#
# COMPACT_ATOMS: atom_id res chain seq x y z
N THR A 1 -11.67 28.86 -5.90
CA THR A 1 -12.10 28.70 -4.50
C THR A 1 -11.20 27.66 -3.86
N ASP A 2 -10.44 28.08 -2.83
CA ASP A 2 -9.46 27.25 -2.09
C ASP A 2 -10.10 26.17 -1.19
N SER A 3 -11.37 25.87 -1.34
CA SER A 3 -12.02 24.82 -0.57
C SER A 3 -12.01 23.53 -1.38
N SER A 4 -11.30 22.51 -0.89
CA SER A 4 -11.37 21.17 -1.42
C SER A 4 -12.72 20.54 -1.04
N GLU A 5 -13.79 20.88 -1.78
CA GLU A 5 -15.13 20.35 -1.57
C GLU A 5 -15.79 19.93 -2.89
N ILE A 6 -16.67 18.96 -2.83
CA ILE A 6 -17.65 18.64 -3.86
C ILE A 6 -18.88 19.48 -3.54
N ARG A 7 -19.31 20.36 -4.49
CA ARG A 7 -20.55 21.10 -4.35
C ARG A 7 -21.49 20.80 -5.51
N ILE A 8 -22.76 20.56 -5.21
CA ILE A 8 -23.78 20.22 -6.19
C ILE A 8 -24.97 21.14 -5.95
N CYS A 9 -25.38 21.84 -6.99
CA CYS A 9 -26.57 22.68 -6.96
C CYS A 9 -27.59 22.16 -8.00
N LYS A 10 -28.79 21.83 -7.56
CA LYS A 10 -29.94 21.53 -8.42
C LYS A 10 -31.01 22.59 -8.23
N LYS A 11 -31.43 23.22 -9.32
CA LYS A 11 -32.50 24.22 -9.34
C LYS A 11 -33.22 24.20 -10.69
N ASN A 12 -34.56 24.08 -10.65
CA ASN A 12 -35.39 24.09 -11.86
C ASN A 12 -34.87 23.14 -12.95
N ASP A 13 -34.64 21.87 -12.61
CA ASP A 13 -34.11 20.80 -13.48
C ASP A 13 -32.71 21.02 -14.02
N LYS A 14 -32.04 22.10 -13.66
CA LYS A 14 -30.62 22.30 -13.95
C LYS A 14 -29.77 21.79 -12.79
N VAL A 15 -28.72 21.02 -13.15
CA VAL A 15 -27.73 20.53 -12.18
C VAL A 15 -26.38 21.10 -12.53
N VAL A 16 -25.70 21.68 -11.55
CA VAL A 16 -24.35 22.21 -11.68
C VAL A 16 -23.45 21.54 -10.65
N PHE A 17 -22.37 20.92 -11.12
CA PHE A 17 -21.32 20.35 -10.31
C PHE A 17 -20.14 21.32 -10.24
N TYR A 18 -19.65 21.58 -9.02
CA TYR A 18 -18.40 22.29 -8.76
C TYR A 18 -17.42 21.29 -8.18
N LEU A 19 -16.44 20.90 -8.98
CA LEU A 19 -15.48 19.84 -8.70
C LEU A 19 -14.05 20.38 -8.85
N ASN A 20 -13.15 19.95 -7.99
CA ASN A 20 -11.74 20.35 -8.07
C ASN A 20 -10.90 19.34 -8.86
N LYS A 21 -11.38 18.09 -8.97
CA LYS A 21 -10.72 16.98 -9.66
C LYS A 21 -11.75 16.17 -10.45
N GLU A 22 -11.35 15.64 -11.59
CA GLU A 22 -12.24 14.91 -12.49
C GLU A 22 -12.85 13.66 -11.86
N TYR A 23 -12.08 12.90 -11.05
CA TYR A 23 -12.58 11.69 -10.39
C TYR A 23 -13.79 11.93 -9.49
N GLN A 24 -13.98 13.15 -8.98
CA GLN A 24 -15.10 13.51 -8.10
C GLN A 24 -16.46 13.44 -8.80
N VAL A 25 -16.48 13.36 -10.12
CA VAL A 25 -17.74 13.28 -10.91
C VAL A 25 -18.57 12.07 -10.52
N PHE A 26 -17.95 10.92 -10.28
CA PHE A 26 -18.66 9.68 -9.91
C PHE A 26 -19.34 9.80 -8.54
N ARG A 27 -18.64 10.42 -7.56
CA ARG A 27 -19.22 10.73 -6.26
C ARG A 27 -20.37 11.71 -6.39
N ALA A 28 -20.19 12.77 -7.14
CA ALA A 28 -21.22 13.79 -7.37
C ALA A 28 -22.48 13.21 -8.04
N LEU A 29 -22.34 12.32 -9.03
CA LEU A 29 -23.46 11.62 -9.66
C LEU A 29 -24.17 10.69 -8.66
N THR A 30 -23.42 10.03 -7.78
CA THR A 30 -24.00 9.18 -6.73
C THR A 30 -24.82 9.98 -5.74
N ILE A 31 -24.31 11.14 -5.30
CA ILE A 31 -25.02 12.08 -4.42
C ILE A 31 -26.29 12.60 -5.11
N LEU A 32 -26.19 13.02 -6.37
CA LEU A 32 -27.36 13.47 -7.15
C LEU A 32 -28.44 12.39 -7.19
N LYS A 33 -28.07 11.14 -7.44
CA LYS A 33 -28.99 10.01 -7.43
C LYS A 33 -29.66 9.78 -6.06
N GLN A 34 -28.91 9.95 -4.98
CA GLN A 34 -29.42 9.76 -3.61
C GLN A 34 -30.38 10.86 -3.15
N LEU A 35 -30.10 12.11 -3.55
CA LEU A 35 -30.91 13.27 -3.14
C LEU A 35 -32.19 13.46 -3.99
N GLY A 36 -32.27 12.77 -5.14
CA GLY A 36 -33.48 12.70 -5.94
C GLY A 36 -33.75 13.96 -6.77
N ASN A 37 -35.08 14.22 -7.00
CA ASN A 37 -35.51 15.21 -8.00
C ASN A 37 -35.89 16.59 -7.45
N THR A 38 -35.81 16.82 -6.16
CA THR A 38 -36.11 18.13 -5.55
C THR A 38 -34.94 19.10 -5.75
N ASP A 39 -35.20 20.40 -5.68
CA ASP A 39 -34.16 21.42 -5.66
C ASP A 39 -33.33 21.29 -4.37
N PHE A 40 -31.99 21.38 -4.48
CA PHE A 40 -31.09 21.31 -3.33
C PHE A 40 -29.74 22.00 -3.62
N GLU A 41 -29.04 22.31 -2.56
CA GLU A 41 -27.59 22.58 -2.55
C GLU A 41 -26.94 21.61 -1.56
N TYR A 42 -25.89 20.90 -2.02
CA TYR A 42 -25.14 19.94 -1.23
C TYR A 42 -23.65 20.27 -1.28
N ARG A 43 -22.98 20.10 -0.14
CA ARG A 43 -21.53 20.30 -0.02
C ARG A 43 -20.92 19.14 0.77
N GLU A 44 -19.83 18.58 0.25
CA GLU A 44 -19.07 17.53 0.88
C GLU A 44 -17.58 17.91 0.89
N PRO A 45 -16.96 18.07 2.08
CA PRO A 45 -15.54 18.40 2.15
C PRO A 45 -14.68 17.20 1.72
N VAL A 46 -13.64 17.46 0.92
CA VAL A 46 -12.62 16.48 0.56
C VAL A 46 -11.49 16.59 1.58
N MET A 47 -11.38 15.61 2.46
CA MET A 47 -10.49 15.66 3.62
C MET A 47 -9.06 15.24 3.30
N PHE A 48 -8.86 14.36 2.29
CA PHE A 48 -7.58 13.79 1.92
C PHE A 48 -7.35 13.93 0.42
N GLU A 49 -6.12 14.14 -0.01
CA GLU A 49 -5.76 14.24 -1.43
C GLU A 49 -5.89 12.88 -2.12
N THR A 50 -5.51 11.80 -1.43
CA THR A 50 -5.67 10.43 -1.87
C THR A 50 -6.38 9.61 -0.81
N CYS A 51 -7.43 8.93 -1.22
CA CYS A 51 -8.18 7.99 -0.40
C CYS A 51 -8.44 6.71 -1.18
N GLY A 52 -8.10 5.55 -0.61
CA GLY A 52 -8.18 4.31 -1.37
C GLY A 52 -8.34 3.06 -0.54
N VAL A 53 -8.21 1.93 -1.25
CA VAL A 53 -8.30 0.59 -0.66
C VAL A 53 -7.22 -0.30 -1.28
N MET A 54 -6.60 -1.14 -0.43
CA MET A 54 -5.73 -2.24 -0.83
C MET A 54 -6.48 -3.56 -0.61
N PHE A 55 -6.67 -4.33 -1.67
CA PHE A 55 -7.24 -5.67 -1.59
C PHE A 55 -6.14 -6.73 -1.59
N ASP A 56 -6.25 -7.68 -0.67
CA ASP A 56 -5.39 -8.86 -0.68
C ASP A 56 -5.71 -9.76 -1.87
N GLY A 57 -4.67 -10.10 -2.64
CA GLY A 57 -4.73 -11.04 -3.77
C GLY A 57 -3.91 -12.31 -3.54
N SER A 58 -3.20 -12.42 -2.41
CA SER A 58 -2.19 -13.46 -2.24
C SER A 58 -2.35 -14.30 -0.99
N GLN A 59 -2.53 -13.69 0.17
CA GLN A 59 -2.48 -14.41 1.46
C GLN A 59 -3.64 -15.39 1.62
N ALA A 60 -4.84 -15.01 1.19
CA ALA A 60 -6.03 -15.86 1.27
C ALA A 60 -6.13 -16.90 0.13
N SER A 61 -5.11 -17.02 -0.72
CA SER A 61 -5.10 -17.91 -1.89
C SER A 61 -6.26 -17.70 -2.87
N SER A 62 -6.92 -16.56 -2.81
CA SER A 62 -8.04 -16.19 -3.68
C SER A 62 -7.73 -14.90 -4.42
N LEU A 63 -7.57 -15.01 -5.74
CA LEU A 63 -7.37 -13.87 -6.62
C LEU A 63 -8.73 -13.33 -7.08
N MET A 64 -8.94 -12.02 -6.92
CA MET A 64 -10.13 -11.38 -7.44
C MET A 64 -10.10 -11.37 -8.97
N ASN A 65 -11.11 -11.92 -9.63
CA ASN A 65 -11.18 -11.90 -11.09
C ASN A 65 -11.39 -10.47 -11.64
N ILE A 66 -11.11 -10.29 -12.93
CA ILE A 66 -11.12 -8.98 -13.60
C ILE A 66 -12.47 -8.25 -13.44
N GLU A 67 -13.58 -8.96 -13.60
CA GLU A 67 -14.92 -8.35 -13.50
C GLU A 67 -15.25 -7.94 -12.06
N SER A 68 -14.82 -8.70 -11.06
CA SER A 68 -14.94 -8.33 -9.65
C SER A 68 -14.09 -7.11 -9.31
N CYS A 69 -12.84 -7.04 -9.82
CA CYS A 69 -11.99 -5.86 -9.67
C CYS A 69 -12.64 -4.61 -10.27
N LYS A 70 -13.18 -4.70 -11.51
CA LYS A 70 -13.88 -3.58 -12.15
C LYS A 70 -15.09 -3.13 -11.34
N LYS A 71 -15.88 -4.09 -10.84
CA LYS A 71 -17.03 -3.78 -9.98
C LYS A 71 -16.64 -3.07 -8.70
N MET A 72 -15.55 -3.52 -8.04
CA MET A 72 -15.02 -2.83 -6.85
C MET A 72 -14.52 -1.42 -7.18
N MET A 73 -13.80 -1.23 -8.29
CA MET A 73 -13.37 0.09 -8.73
C MET A 73 -14.55 1.05 -8.96
N LEU A 74 -15.65 0.56 -9.55
CA LEU A 74 -16.85 1.36 -9.73
C LEU A 74 -17.48 1.77 -8.38
N TYR A 75 -17.53 0.85 -7.41
CA TYR A 75 -18.00 1.19 -6.07
C TYR A 75 -17.09 2.22 -5.40
N LEU A 76 -15.77 2.05 -5.48
CA LEU A 76 -14.81 3.01 -4.94
C LEU A 76 -14.99 4.40 -5.56
N ALA A 77 -15.07 4.49 -6.89
CA ALA A 77 -15.32 5.75 -7.59
C ALA A 77 -16.64 6.40 -7.14
N SER A 78 -17.73 5.62 -6.98
CA SER A 78 -19.03 6.10 -6.51
C SER A 78 -18.99 6.64 -5.07
N MET A 79 -18.03 6.19 -4.26
CA MET A 79 -17.79 6.68 -2.90
C MET A 79 -16.78 7.83 -2.86
N GLY A 80 -16.18 8.22 -3.98
CA GLY A 80 -15.21 9.32 -4.06
C GLY A 80 -13.76 8.91 -3.81
N TYR A 81 -13.48 7.60 -3.82
CA TYR A 81 -12.11 7.10 -3.73
C TYR A 81 -11.39 7.26 -5.07
N ASN A 82 -10.10 7.55 -5.02
CA ASN A 82 -9.27 7.82 -6.19
C ASN A 82 -8.00 6.94 -6.27
N MET A 83 -7.89 5.92 -5.43
CA MET A 83 -6.77 5.01 -5.41
C MET A 83 -7.22 3.58 -5.10
N MET A 84 -6.59 2.60 -5.76
CA MET A 84 -6.73 1.18 -5.44
C MET A 84 -5.38 0.49 -5.57
N MET A 85 -5.12 -0.48 -4.70
CA MET A 85 -4.00 -1.41 -4.79
C MET A 85 -4.51 -2.85 -4.79
N LEU A 86 -3.79 -3.72 -5.51
CA LEU A 86 -3.90 -5.17 -5.42
C LEU A 86 -2.61 -5.67 -4.79
N TYR A 87 -2.70 -6.20 -3.58
CA TYR A 87 -1.54 -6.76 -2.88
C TYR A 87 -1.20 -8.12 -3.49
N CYS A 88 0.01 -8.20 -4.05
CA CYS A 88 0.49 -9.36 -4.79
C CYS A 88 1.85 -9.80 -4.25
N GLU A 89 1.93 -11.02 -3.70
CA GLU A 89 3.20 -11.65 -3.34
C GLU A 89 3.81 -12.36 -4.56
N ASP A 90 3.07 -13.34 -5.10
CA ASP A 90 3.48 -14.16 -6.25
C ASP A 90 2.36 -14.37 -7.27
N CYS A 91 1.25 -13.67 -7.14
CA CYS A 91 0.05 -13.87 -7.95
C CYS A 91 0.05 -13.05 -9.27
N TYR A 92 1.20 -12.97 -9.95
CA TYR A 92 1.35 -12.33 -11.26
C TYR A 92 2.45 -12.96 -12.09
N ASP A 93 2.36 -12.78 -13.41
CA ASP A 93 3.35 -13.29 -14.34
C ASP A 93 4.60 -12.39 -14.41
N ILE A 94 5.77 -13.02 -14.42
CA ILE A 94 7.06 -12.36 -14.63
C ILE A 94 7.77 -13.02 -15.80
N ASP A 95 8.22 -12.24 -16.79
CA ASP A 95 8.94 -12.75 -17.94
C ASP A 95 10.22 -13.48 -17.53
N GLY A 96 10.37 -14.72 -17.99
CA GLY A 96 11.51 -15.56 -17.69
C GLY A 96 11.55 -16.19 -16.29
N GLU A 97 10.43 -16.10 -15.53
CA GLU A 97 10.29 -16.71 -14.20
C GLU A 97 9.09 -17.68 -14.16
N PRO A 98 9.16 -18.83 -14.85
CA PRO A 98 8.02 -19.73 -14.98
C PRO A 98 7.54 -20.37 -13.66
N TYR A 99 8.41 -20.39 -12.66
CA TYR A 99 8.11 -20.96 -11.34
C TYR A 99 7.56 -19.94 -10.35
N PHE A 100 7.63 -18.63 -10.65
CA PHE A 100 7.05 -17.60 -9.80
C PHE A 100 5.53 -17.68 -9.87
N GLY A 101 4.88 -17.87 -8.70
CA GLY A 101 3.44 -18.08 -8.62
C GLY A 101 2.92 -19.37 -9.28
N ASN A 102 3.81 -20.35 -9.56
CA ASN A 102 3.40 -21.60 -10.16
C ASN A 102 2.41 -22.36 -9.28
N MET A 103 1.36 -22.94 -9.90
CA MET A 103 0.23 -23.63 -9.24
C MET A 103 -0.72 -22.71 -8.44
N ARG A 104 -0.63 -21.38 -8.64
CA ARG A 104 -1.55 -20.40 -8.07
C ARG A 104 -2.23 -19.58 -9.19
N PRO A 105 -3.45 -19.03 -8.94
CA PRO A 105 -4.03 -18.03 -9.83
C PRO A 105 -3.11 -16.81 -9.94
N ARG A 106 -2.95 -16.28 -11.16
CA ARG A 106 -2.05 -15.14 -11.42
C ARG A 106 -2.70 -14.15 -12.38
N TYR A 107 -2.40 -12.87 -12.19
CA TYR A 107 -2.67 -11.85 -13.20
C TYR A 107 -1.62 -11.90 -14.29
N SER A 108 -2.06 -11.96 -15.53
CA SER A 108 -1.20 -11.75 -16.69
C SER A 108 -0.90 -10.26 -16.90
N HIS A 109 0.09 -9.94 -17.73
CA HIS A 109 0.36 -8.57 -18.15
C HIS A 109 -0.86 -7.90 -18.82
N SER A 110 -1.65 -8.67 -19.57
CA SER A 110 -2.88 -8.18 -20.20
C SER A 110 -3.98 -7.91 -19.18
N ASP A 111 -4.08 -8.71 -18.11
CA ASP A 111 -5.03 -8.49 -17.03
C ASP A 111 -4.73 -7.17 -16.31
N PHE A 112 -3.48 -6.93 -15.91
CA PHE A 112 -3.08 -5.68 -15.27
C PHE A 112 -3.35 -4.46 -16.16
N LYS A 113 -3.01 -4.53 -17.47
CA LYS A 113 -3.32 -3.44 -18.40
C LYS A 113 -4.82 -3.19 -18.55
N THR A 114 -5.61 -4.25 -18.54
CA THR A 114 -7.08 -4.14 -18.59
C THR A 114 -7.62 -3.45 -17.34
N LEU A 115 -7.13 -3.84 -16.17
CA LEU A 115 -7.50 -3.21 -14.90
C LEU A 115 -7.03 -1.76 -14.80
N ASP A 116 -5.80 -1.47 -15.21
CA ASP A 116 -5.24 -0.12 -15.19
C ASP A 116 -6.00 0.83 -16.14
N ASN A 117 -6.37 0.35 -17.33
CA ASN A 117 -7.19 1.12 -18.27
C ASN A 117 -8.57 1.44 -17.69
N TYR A 118 -9.19 0.46 -17.03
CA TYR A 118 -10.50 0.66 -16.43
C TYR A 118 -10.44 1.60 -15.22
N ALA A 119 -9.45 1.44 -14.32
CA ALA A 119 -9.21 2.33 -13.20
C ALA A 119 -9.04 3.78 -13.68
N TYR A 120 -8.20 3.98 -14.71
CA TYR A 120 -7.96 5.29 -15.32
C TYR A 120 -9.26 5.94 -15.83
N SER A 121 -10.16 5.17 -16.46
CA SER A 121 -11.46 5.68 -16.94
C SER A 121 -12.39 6.15 -15.81
N LEU A 122 -12.16 5.69 -14.59
CA LEU A 122 -12.87 6.09 -13.38
C LEU A 122 -12.15 7.16 -12.56
N GLY A 123 -10.98 7.63 -13.02
CA GLY A 123 -10.13 8.56 -12.26
C GLY A 123 -9.48 7.93 -11.03
N ILE A 124 -9.37 6.60 -10.99
CA ILE A 124 -8.68 5.85 -9.94
C ILE A 124 -7.24 5.58 -10.38
N GLU A 125 -6.27 5.95 -9.55
CA GLU A 125 -4.90 5.49 -9.71
C GLU A 125 -4.79 4.05 -9.21
N LEU A 126 -4.52 3.11 -10.12
CA LEU A 126 -4.20 1.73 -9.76
C LEU A 126 -2.69 1.62 -9.52
N ILE A 127 -2.30 1.43 -8.26
CA ILE A 127 -0.89 1.37 -7.85
C ILE A 127 -0.49 -0.09 -7.70
N PRO A 128 0.57 -0.58 -8.38
CA PRO A 128 1.09 -1.91 -8.16
C PRO A 128 1.60 -2.05 -6.73
N CYS A 129 1.28 -3.19 -6.10
CA CYS A 129 1.72 -3.53 -4.76
C CYS A 129 2.32 -4.93 -4.77
N ILE A 130 3.61 -5.03 -4.52
CA ILE A 130 4.39 -6.26 -4.54
C ILE A 130 5.21 -6.41 -3.26
N GLN A 131 5.77 -7.58 -3.07
CA GLN A 131 6.71 -7.86 -1.98
C GLN A 131 8.13 -8.02 -2.53
N THR A 132 9.09 -7.33 -1.93
CA THR A 132 10.49 -7.37 -2.37
C THR A 132 11.47 -7.89 -1.31
N LEU A 133 10.96 -8.31 -0.14
CA LEU A 133 11.80 -8.85 0.95
C LEU A 133 11.14 -10.01 1.68
N GLY A 134 10.08 -9.74 2.46
CA GLY A 134 9.29 -10.71 3.24
C GLY A 134 8.06 -11.21 2.49
N HIS A 135 7.21 -12.01 3.17
CA HIS A 135 5.94 -12.55 2.66
C HIS A 135 6.02 -13.31 1.32
N LEU A 136 7.17 -13.92 1.01
CA LEU A 136 7.40 -14.60 -0.27
C LEU A 136 7.41 -16.14 -0.15
N THR A 137 6.81 -16.71 0.89
CA THR A 137 6.81 -18.17 1.12
C THR A 137 6.40 -18.95 -0.12
N GLU A 138 5.30 -18.56 -0.75
CA GLU A 138 4.77 -19.28 -1.92
C GLU A 138 5.67 -19.12 -3.16
N ALA A 139 6.29 -17.94 -3.32
CA ALA A 139 7.21 -17.66 -4.41
C ALA A 139 8.51 -18.45 -4.27
N ILE A 140 9.18 -18.35 -3.11
CA ILE A 140 10.56 -18.84 -2.94
C ILE A 140 10.69 -20.28 -2.45
N LYS A 141 9.60 -20.94 -2.08
CA LYS A 141 9.61 -22.38 -1.72
C LYS A 141 9.99 -23.31 -2.89
N ARG A 142 10.00 -22.79 -4.11
CA ARG A 142 10.33 -23.57 -5.31
C ARG A 142 11.83 -23.78 -5.46
N PRO A 143 12.29 -24.96 -5.91
CA PRO A 143 13.74 -25.26 -6.00
C PRO A 143 14.59 -24.21 -6.74
N PRO A 144 14.15 -23.56 -7.83
CA PRO A 144 14.96 -22.54 -8.49
C PRO A 144 15.30 -21.33 -7.62
N TYR A 145 14.50 -21.06 -6.58
CA TYR A 145 14.69 -19.93 -5.66
C TYR A 145 15.40 -20.29 -4.35
N ALA A 146 15.77 -21.55 -4.13
CA ALA A 146 16.42 -21.98 -2.90
C ALA A 146 17.72 -21.20 -2.59
N ALA A 147 18.46 -20.81 -3.61
CA ALA A 147 19.73 -20.06 -3.46
C ALA A 147 19.54 -18.58 -3.09
N ILE A 148 18.31 -18.04 -3.20
CA ILE A 148 17.99 -16.65 -2.89
C ILE A 148 17.12 -16.51 -1.62
N SER A 149 16.91 -17.59 -0.89
CA SER A 149 16.13 -17.61 0.35
C SER A 149 17.05 -17.49 1.56
N ASP A 150 16.83 -16.49 2.40
CA ASP A 150 17.42 -16.43 3.75
C ASP A 150 16.61 -17.30 4.72
N ARG A 151 15.32 -17.06 4.77
CA ARG A 151 14.31 -17.82 5.52
C ARG A 151 13.24 -18.32 4.54
N PRO A 152 12.31 -19.19 4.96
CA PRO A 152 11.28 -19.72 4.06
C PRO A 152 10.43 -18.66 3.34
N ASP A 153 10.34 -17.46 3.90
CA ASP A 153 9.52 -16.34 3.46
C ASP A 153 10.32 -15.07 3.15
N ILE A 154 11.65 -15.08 3.39
CA ILE A 154 12.51 -13.88 3.31
C ILE A 154 13.62 -14.09 2.30
N LEU A 155 13.80 -13.10 1.41
CA LEU A 155 14.88 -13.07 0.43
C LEU A 155 16.25 -12.87 1.08
N MET A 156 17.29 -13.47 0.51
CA MET A 156 18.66 -13.38 0.97
C MET A 156 19.31 -12.08 0.49
N VAL A 157 19.32 -11.06 1.34
CA VAL A 157 19.91 -9.76 1.03
C VAL A 157 21.38 -9.90 0.66
N GLY A 158 21.84 -9.10 -0.30
CA GLY A 158 23.23 -9.15 -0.79
C GLY A 158 23.46 -10.06 -1.99
N GLU A 159 22.57 -11.01 -2.28
CA GLU A 159 22.70 -11.92 -3.42
C GLU A 159 22.27 -11.26 -4.73
N ASP A 160 23.13 -11.24 -5.75
CA ASP A 160 22.82 -10.62 -7.05
C ASP A 160 21.58 -11.24 -7.71
N LYS A 161 21.34 -12.54 -7.52
CA LYS A 161 20.15 -13.22 -8.03
C LYS A 161 18.85 -12.70 -7.43
N VAL A 162 18.86 -12.23 -6.18
CA VAL A 162 17.71 -11.57 -5.55
C VAL A 162 17.36 -10.31 -6.31
N TYR A 163 18.35 -9.47 -6.59
CA TYR A 163 18.11 -8.19 -7.25
C TYR A 163 17.82 -8.37 -8.75
N ALA A 164 18.33 -9.44 -9.38
CA ALA A 164 17.91 -9.82 -10.73
C ALA A 164 16.42 -10.21 -10.79
N LEU A 165 15.89 -10.90 -9.76
CA LEU A 165 14.47 -11.20 -9.66
C LEU A 165 13.67 -9.90 -9.40
N ILE A 166 14.07 -9.06 -8.44
CA ILE A 166 13.41 -7.79 -8.12
C ILE A 166 13.41 -6.85 -9.35
N ASP A 167 14.47 -6.81 -10.12
CA ASP A 167 14.54 -6.04 -11.39
C ASP A 167 13.44 -6.48 -12.37
N LYS A 168 13.23 -7.79 -12.54
CA LYS A 168 12.16 -8.32 -13.38
C LYS A 168 10.78 -8.00 -12.83
N MET A 169 10.58 -8.09 -11.51
CA MET A 169 9.32 -7.75 -10.84
C MET A 169 8.96 -6.28 -11.10
N ILE A 170 9.88 -5.36 -10.81
CA ILE A 170 9.66 -3.91 -10.99
C ILE A 170 9.49 -3.56 -12.47
N ASN A 171 10.27 -4.18 -13.38
CA ASN A 171 10.12 -4.01 -14.83
C ASN A 171 8.71 -4.42 -15.28
N THR A 172 8.19 -5.55 -14.82
CA THR A 172 6.83 -6.00 -15.12
C THR A 172 5.80 -4.95 -14.70
N MET A 173 5.89 -4.46 -13.45
CA MET A 173 4.96 -3.46 -12.94
C MET A 173 5.07 -2.14 -13.71
N SER A 174 6.27 -1.67 -14.01
CA SER A 174 6.49 -0.42 -14.77
C SER A 174 5.88 -0.43 -16.17
N LYS A 175 5.75 -1.61 -16.79
CA LYS A 175 5.16 -1.80 -18.13
C LYS A 175 3.64 -1.99 -18.12
N CYS A 176 3.10 -2.46 -16.99
CA CYS A 176 1.68 -2.80 -16.89
C CYS A 176 0.82 -1.67 -16.35
N PHE A 177 1.39 -0.76 -15.56
CA PHE A 177 0.66 0.31 -14.87
C PHE A 177 1.10 1.70 -15.35
N ARG A 178 0.12 2.62 -15.41
CA ARG A 178 0.37 4.06 -15.65
C ARG A 178 0.99 4.74 -14.45
N SER A 179 0.61 4.29 -13.24
CA SER A 179 1.15 4.83 -12.01
C SER A 179 2.68 4.77 -12.02
N LYS A 180 3.32 5.84 -11.60
CA LYS A 180 4.75 5.88 -11.31
C LYS A 180 5.03 5.58 -9.83
N ARG A 181 4.00 5.32 -9.05
CA ARG A 181 4.13 4.82 -7.68
C ARG A 181 4.10 3.29 -7.69
N ILE A 182 4.80 2.70 -6.76
CA ILE A 182 4.81 1.25 -6.51
C ILE A 182 4.97 1.00 -5.02
N HIS A 183 4.12 0.14 -4.47
CA HIS A 183 4.31 -0.36 -3.12
C HIS A 183 5.21 -1.59 -3.17
N ILE A 184 6.31 -1.57 -2.44
CA ILE A 184 7.36 -2.60 -2.49
C ILE A 184 7.36 -3.54 -1.27
N GLY A 185 6.34 -3.44 -0.39
CA GLY A 185 6.19 -4.28 0.79
C GLY A 185 7.16 -3.92 1.90
N LEU A 186 8.08 -4.83 2.22
CA LEU A 186 9.14 -4.73 3.24
C LEU A 186 8.64 -4.83 4.68
N ASP A 187 7.46 -5.38 4.88
CA ASP A 187 6.86 -5.62 6.18
C ASP A 187 7.22 -6.99 6.74
N GLU A 188 7.14 -7.10 8.04
CA GLU A 188 7.13 -8.34 8.82
C GLU A 188 8.24 -9.36 8.49
N ALA A 189 9.40 -8.92 8.02
CA ALA A 189 10.56 -9.78 7.83
C ALA A 189 11.21 -10.12 9.20
N TRP A 190 10.48 -10.88 10.04
CA TRP A 190 10.78 -11.11 11.47
C TRP A 190 12.17 -11.66 11.74
N ASP A 191 12.59 -12.62 10.94
CA ASP A 191 13.86 -13.34 11.08
C ASP A 191 14.91 -12.91 10.05
N LEU A 192 14.81 -11.66 9.54
CA LEU A 192 15.76 -11.11 8.56
C LEU A 192 17.20 -11.25 9.05
N GLY A 193 18.02 -11.91 8.24
CA GLY A 193 19.43 -12.11 8.52
C GLY A 193 19.75 -13.25 9.50
N LEU A 194 18.74 -14.01 9.96
CA LEU A 194 18.94 -15.08 10.95
C LEU A 194 18.91 -16.50 10.34
N GLY A 195 18.88 -16.60 9.03
CA GLY A 195 18.85 -17.89 8.30
C GLY A 195 20.15 -18.20 7.56
N ASN A 196 20.05 -18.34 6.26
CA ASN A 196 21.21 -18.60 5.38
C ASN A 196 22.14 -17.38 5.32
N TYR A 197 21.60 -16.17 5.49
CA TYR A 197 22.40 -14.95 5.58
C TYR A 197 23.40 -15.04 6.74
N LEU A 198 22.94 -15.40 7.95
CA LEU A 198 23.80 -15.56 9.12
C LEU A 198 24.93 -16.57 8.89
N LYS A 199 24.62 -17.70 8.26
CA LYS A 199 25.61 -18.75 7.97
C LYS A 199 26.69 -18.26 7.00
N LYS A 200 26.33 -17.41 6.04
CA LYS A 200 27.24 -16.93 5.00
C LYS A 200 28.04 -15.68 5.40
N ASN A 201 27.37 -14.72 6.03
CA ASN A 201 27.88 -13.37 6.24
C ASN A 201 28.22 -13.07 7.72
N GLY A 202 27.82 -13.93 8.67
CA GLY A 202 27.86 -13.61 10.08
C GLY A 202 26.66 -12.77 10.53
N TYR A 203 26.69 -12.34 11.78
CA TYR A 203 25.62 -11.52 12.34
C TYR A 203 25.73 -10.06 11.90
N HIS A 204 24.63 -9.53 11.38
CA HIS A 204 24.38 -8.12 11.12
C HIS A 204 23.05 -7.73 11.74
N THR A 205 22.93 -6.45 12.12
CA THR A 205 21.64 -5.93 12.63
C THR A 205 20.60 -5.84 11.52
N CYS A 206 19.33 -5.94 11.90
CA CYS A 206 18.20 -5.76 10.96
C CYS A 206 18.33 -4.42 10.19
N SER A 207 18.74 -3.36 10.87
CA SER A 207 18.91 -2.02 10.27
C SER A 207 20.00 -2.00 9.19
N GLU A 208 21.15 -2.65 9.43
CA GLU A 208 22.22 -2.73 8.43
C GLU A 208 21.76 -3.49 7.19
N ILE A 209 21.09 -4.65 7.38
CA ILE A 209 20.60 -5.47 6.28
C ILE A 209 19.52 -4.74 5.49
N MET A 210 18.57 -4.07 6.16
CA MET A 210 17.54 -3.25 5.53
C MET A 210 18.13 -2.09 4.72
N THR A 211 19.16 -1.40 5.26
CA THR A 211 19.82 -0.29 4.57
C THR A 211 20.45 -0.74 3.26
N GLU A 212 21.17 -1.87 3.27
CA GLU A 212 21.77 -2.44 2.06
C GLU A 212 20.71 -2.87 1.06
N HIS A 213 19.65 -3.53 1.53
CA HIS A 213 18.56 -3.95 0.66
C HIS A 213 17.88 -2.76 -0.02
N LEU A 214 17.50 -1.75 0.76
CA LEU A 214 16.85 -0.54 0.24
C LEU A 214 17.72 0.21 -0.75
N ARG A 215 19.02 0.32 -0.51
CA ARG A 215 19.95 0.95 -1.44
C ARG A 215 19.88 0.28 -2.82
N ARG A 216 19.96 -1.04 -2.88
CA ARG A 216 19.95 -1.81 -4.13
C ARG A 216 18.58 -1.79 -4.82
N VAL A 217 17.48 -1.91 -4.05
CA VAL A 217 16.13 -1.81 -4.61
C VAL A 217 15.87 -0.41 -5.17
N ASN A 218 16.37 0.64 -4.49
CA ASN A 218 16.23 2.01 -4.96
C ASN A 218 16.95 2.25 -6.30
N GLU A 219 18.11 1.67 -6.51
CA GLU A 219 18.82 1.74 -7.81
C GLU A 219 17.96 1.15 -8.95
N ILE A 220 17.27 0.03 -8.68
CA ILE A 220 16.35 -0.59 -9.64
C ILE A 220 15.13 0.32 -9.88
N LEU A 221 14.55 0.88 -8.84
CA LEU A 221 13.40 1.78 -8.95
C LEU A 221 13.71 3.03 -9.78
N ILE A 222 14.88 3.62 -9.58
CA ILE A 222 15.37 4.76 -10.36
C ILE A 222 15.50 4.37 -11.86
N LYS A 223 16.04 3.20 -12.17
CA LYS A 223 16.16 2.69 -13.54
C LYS A 223 14.81 2.67 -14.28
N TYR A 224 13.72 2.36 -13.58
CA TYR A 224 12.37 2.30 -14.15
C TYR A 224 11.53 3.56 -13.91
N ASN A 225 12.10 4.62 -13.33
CA ASN A 225 11.41 5.86 -12.97
C ASN A 225 10.16 5.60 -12.10
N MET A 226 10.31 4.71 -11.09
CA MET A 226 9.26 4.37 -10.15
C MET A 226 9.52 5.04 -8.80
N ARG A 227 8.48 5.52 -8.14
CA ARG A 227 8.50 6.14 -6.80
C ARG A 227 7.97 5.14 -5.78
N PRO A 228 8.81 4.63 -4.88
CA PRO A 228 8.43 3.59 -3.95
C PRO A 228 7.58 4.11 -2.80
N MET A 229 6.69 3.23 -2.36
CA MET A 229 5.98 3.25 -1.10
C MET A 229 6.30 1.95 -0.36
N MET A 230 6.47 1.99 0.96
CA MET A 230 6.77 0.79 1.76
C MET A 230 6.19 0.89 3.16
N TRP A 231 5.97 -0.24 3.80
CA TRP A 231 5.56 -0.28 5.19
C TRP A 231 6.67 0.23 6.11
N ASN A 232 6.31 0.81 7.24
CA ASN A 232 7.27 1.44 8.17
C ASN A 232 7.71 0.51 9.32
N ASP A 233 7.04 -0.61 9.53
CA ASP A 233 7.18 -1.46 10.72
C ASP A 233 8.61 -1.95 10.95
N MET A 234 9.35 -2.31 9.89
CA MET A 234 10.72 -2.80 10.04
C MET A 234 11.70 -1.73 10.57
N PHE A 235 11.46 -0.43 10.31
CA PHE A 235 12.26 0.65 10.92
C PHE A 235 11.96 0.78 12.41
N PHE A 236 10.68 0.71 12.77
CA PHE A 236 10.24 0.78 14.16
C PHE A 236 10.77 -0.41 14.94
N ARG A 237 10.64 -1.62 14.38
CA ARG A 237 11.20 -2.81 14.97
C ARG A 237 12.72 -2.73 15.16
N GLY A 238 13.45 -2.19 14.21
CA GLY A 238 14.91 -2.00 14.28
C GLY A 238 15.35 -1.04 15.41
N LYS A 239 14.47 -0.15 15.86
CA LYS A 239 14.68 0.77 16.99
C LYS A 239 14.18 0.21 18.32
N SER A 240 13.25 -0.74 18.31
CA SER A 240 12.68 -1.34 19.51
C SER A 240 13.69 -2.25 20.21
N LYS A 241 13.77 -2.14 21.53
CA LYS A 241 14.55 -3.07 22.37
C LYS A 241 13.91 -4.46 22.48
N ASN A 242 12.60 -4.52 22.24
CA ASN A 242 11.78 -5.71 22.38
C ASN A 242 11.43 -6.37 21.02
N ASN A 243 11.96 -5.82 19.90
CA ASN A 243 11.60 -6.23 18.54
C ASN A 243 10.11 -6.09 18.22
N GLU A 244 9.42 -5.11 18.78
CA GLU A 244 8.00 -4.82 18.60
C GLU A 244 7.81 -3.59 17.72
N TYR A 245 6.70 -3.52 16.94
CA TYR A 245 6.39 -2.34 16.11
C TYR A 245 5.85 -1.17 16.92
N TYR A 246 5.05 -1.49 17.95
CA TYR A 246 4.32 -0.52 18.76
C TYR A 246 4.92 -0.38 20.16
N ASP A 247 6.25 -0.43 20.25
CA ASP A 247 6.99 -0.28 21.52
C ASP A 247 7.03 1.19 21.93
N ASP A 248 6.68 1.46 23.18
CA ASP A 248 6.69 2.80 23.76
C ASP A 248 8.11 3.39 23.88
N GLY A 249 9.13 2.57 23.83
CA GLY A 249 10.54 3.00 23.85
C GLY A 249 11.09 3.46 22.51
N ILE A 250 10.33 3.40 21.43
CA ILE A 250 10.79 3.82 20.10
C ILE A 250 10.80 5.34 19.99
N HIS A 251 11.99 5.90 19.72
CA HIS A 251 12.19 7.31 19.44
C HIS A 251 13.20 7.48 18.32
N PHE A 252 12.78 8.13 17.25
CA PHE A 252 13.65 8.54 16.16
C PHE A 252 14.21 9.95 16.44
N THR A 253 15.40 10.20 15.91
CA THR A 253 16.07 11.49 15.96
C THR A 253 16.33 12.03 14.56
N LYS A 254 16.84 13.24 14.45
CA LYS A 254 17.23 13.81 13.15
C LYS A 254 18.32 13.01 12.44
N ASP A 255 19.15 12.30 13.19
CA ASP A 255 20.21 11.44 12.64
C ASP A 255 19.64 10.19 11.93
N ASP A 256 18.41 9.81 12.27
CA ASP A 256 17.70 8.69 11.64
C ASP A 256 17.04 9.07 10.28
N LYS A 257 17.06 10.34 9.88
CA LYS A 257 16.43 10.79 8.63
C LYS A 257 17.00 10.12 7.38
N GLY A 258 18.21 9.59 7.43
CA GLY A 258 18.85 8.84 6.34
C GLY A 258 18.41 7.37 6.20
N LEU A 259 17.62 6.83 7.13
CA LEU A 259 17.15 5.45 7.08
C LEU A 259 16.25 5.19 5.88
N VAL A 260 15.45 6.18 5.51
CA VAL A 260 14.55 6.12 4.33
C VAL A 260 15.18 6.92 3.20
N PRO A 261 15.48 6.30 2.04
CA PRO A 261 16.00 7.01 0.88
C PRO A 261 15.08 8.15 0.42
N ASN A 262 15.65 9.24 -0.04
CA ASN A 262 14.90 10.39 -0.53
C ASN A 262 13.95 10.00 -1.67
N GLY A 263 12.74 10.56 -1.66
CA GLY A 263 11.72 10.30 -2.68
C GLY A 263 10.87 9.05 -2.43
N MET A 264 11.16 8.28 -1.39
CA MET A 264 10.29 7.20 -0.92
C MET A 264 9.18 7.74 -0.02
N SER A 265 8.07 7.00 0.04
CA SER A 265 7.00 7.20 1.02
C SER A 265 6.98 6.04 1.99
N ILE A 266 6.74 6.32 3.27
CA ILE A 266 6.49 5.26 4.24
C ILE A 266 5.03 5.24 4.65
N ILE A 267 4.55 4.04 4.96
CA ILE A 267 3.16 3.79 5.30
C ILE A 267 3.12 3.29 6.74
N TYR A 268 2.54 4.11 7.61
CA TYR A 268 2.19 3.68 8.96
C TYR A 268 0.88 2.93 8.91
N TRP A 269 0.88 1.65 9.31
CA TRP A 269 -0.30 0.83 9.39
C TRP A 269 -0.63 0.47 10.83
N ASP A 270 -1.91 0.59 11.19
CA ASP A 270 -2.40 0.23 12.50
C ASP A 270 -3.90 -0.08 12.47
N TYR A 271 -4.28 -1.23 12.99
CA TYR A 271 -5.65 -1.72 13.06
C TYR A 271 -6.02 -2.19 14.47
N TYR A 272 -5.21 -1.84 15.47
CA TYR A 272 -5.26 -2.44 16.81
C TYR A 272 -5.66 -1.46 17.87
N HIS A 273 -5.22 -0.21 17.76
CA HIS A 273 -5.39 0.81 18.78
C HIS A 273 -6.70 1.59 18.57
N PHE A 274 -7.25 2.09 19.69
CA PHE A 274 -8.51 2.84 19.71
C PHE A 274 -8.30 4.28 20.19
N ASP A 275 -7.14 4.59 20.72
CA ASP A 275 -6.81 5.89 21.28
C ASP A 275 -6.03 6.74 20.30
N LYS A 276 -6.32 8.05 20.33
CA LYS A 276 -5.69 9.02 19.42
C LYS A 276 -4.22 9.27 19.74
N GLU A 277 -3.79 9.04 20.98
CA GLU A 277 -2.44 9.36 21.41
C GLU A 277 -1.43 8.40 20.77
N THR A 278 -1.75 7.13 20.70
CA THR A 278 -0.94 6.13 19.99
C THR A 278 -0.76 6.51 18.53
N TYR A 279 -1.85 6.82 17.79
CA TYR A 279 -1.76 7.25 16.39
C TYR A 279 -0.93 8.53 16.23
N ARG A 280 -1.12 9.52 17.12
CA ARG A 280 -0.37 10.79 17.07
C ARG A 280 1.11 10.56 17.24
N ARG A 281 1.47 9.72 18.16
CA ARG A 281 2.86 9.36 18.45
C ARG A 281 3.53 8.69 17.26
N PHE A 282 2.99 7.58 16.77
CA PHE A 282 3.61 6.82 15.67
C PHE A 282 3.63 7.58 14.34
N LEU A 283 2.64 8.41 14.05
CA LEU A 283 2.69 9.32 12.92
C LEU A 283 3.77 10.40 13.09
N THR A 284 3.96 10.91 14.30
CA THR A 284 5.03 11.89 14.59
C THR A 284 6.41 11.25 14.42
N GLU A 285 6.62 10.06 14.97
CA GLU A 285 7.88 9.32 14.81
C GLU A 285 8.15 9.00 13.31
N SER A 286 7.13 8.58 12.58
CA SER A 286 7.24 8.33 11.13
C SER A 286 7.71 9.57 10.36
N LYS A 287 7.23 10.77 10.73
CA LYS A 287 7.60 12.04 10.08
C LYS A 287 9.04 12.48 10.38
N ILE A 288 9.67 11.94 11.40
CA ILE A 288 11.09 12.22 11.67
C ILE A 288 11.98 11.58 10.61
N ILE A 289 11.64 10.35 10.21
CA ILE A 289 12.45 9.56 9.27
C ILE A 289 12.04 9.73 7.80
N CYS A 290 10.83 10.24 7.53
CA CYS A 290 10.32 10.41 6.17
C CYS A 290 9.40 11.62 6.06
N ASP A 291 9.59 12.44 5.02
CA ASP A 291 8.75 13.62 4.77
C ASP A 291 7.37 13.25 4.21
N ASN A 292 7.23 12.09 3.55
CA ASN A 292 5.99 11.62 2.94
C ASN A 292 5.44 10.39 3.66
N VAL A 293 4.57 10.62 4.64
CA VAL A 293 3.93 9.60 5.46
C VAL A 293 2.49 9.41 5.02
N ILE A 294 2.13 8.15 4.76
CA ILE A 294 0.79 7.68 4.40
C ILE A 294 0.24 6.88 5.57
N PHE A 295 -1.07 6.92 5.79
CA PHE A 295 -1.71 6.10 6.81
C PHE A 295 -2.51 4.96 6.17
N ALA A 296 -2.37 3.75 6.71
CA ALA A 296 -3.15 2.58 6.36
C ALA A 296 -3.96 2.06 7.56
N GLY A 297 -5.29 2.17 7.46
CA GLY A 297 -6.23 1.48 8.33
C GLY A 297 -6.62 0.11 7.79
N CYS A 298 -7.63 -0.54 8.37
CA CYS A 298 -8.08 -1.85 7.90
C CYS A 298 -9.60 -2.01 7.98
N ALA A 299 -10.20 -2.47 6.88
CA ALA A 299 -11.54 -3.06 6.88
C ALA A 299 -11.40 -4.57 7.17
N ARG A 300 -11.25 -4.90 8.45
CA ARG A 300 -10.71 -6.19 8.91
C ARG A 300 -11.66 -7.36 8.72
N ASN A 301 -11.18 -8.40 8.03
CA ASN A 301 -11.81 -9.72 7.94
C ASN A 301 -10.92 -10.85 8.50
N VAL A 302 -9.66 -10.57 8.83
CA VAL A 302 -8.68 -11.57 9.25
C VAL A 302 -9.09 -12.26 10.54
N ARG A 303 -9.05 -13.60 10.51
CA ARG A 303 -9.35 -14.48 11.66
C ARG A 303 -10.77 -14.35 12.20
N THR A 304 -11.74 -13.89 11.38
CA THR A 304 -13.16 -13.81 11.74
C THR A 304 -14.03 -14.35 10.61
N PHE A 305 -15.25 -14.84 10.93
CA PHE A 305 -16.20 -15.31 9.93
C PHE A 305 -16.77 -14.21 9.03
N GLY A 306 -16.57 -12.96 9.37
CA GLY A 306 -17.05 -11.80 8.62
C GLY A 306 -16.36 -10.53 9.04
N ALA A 307 -16.69 -9.43 8.37
CA ALA A 307 -16.10 -8.13 8.64
C ALA A 307 -16.31 -7.70 10.11
N HIS A 308 -15.25 -7.36 10.79
CA HIS A 308 -15.29 -6.86 12.17
C HIS A 308 -15.59 -5.36 12.18
N LEU A 309 -16.79 -4.96 11.66
CA LEU A 309 -17.16 -3.57 11.39
C LEU A 309 -16.99 -2.65 12.60
N LYS A 310 -17.46 -3.09 13.78
CA LYS A 310 -17.38 -2.27 15.01
C LYS A 310 -15.94 -1.88 15.34
N LYS A 311 -15.00 -2.84 15.24
CA LYS A 311 -13.58 -2.57 15.47
C LYS A 311 -13.00 -1.68 14.38
N SER A 312 -13.26 -2.01 13.12
CA SER A 312 -12.75 -1.25 11.96
C SER A 312 -13.20 0.20 12.00
N ILE A 313 -14.46 0.47 12.33
CA ILE A 313 -14.98 1.83 12.49
C ILE A 313 -14.26 2.55 13.63
N ALA A 314 -14.20 1.94 14.82
CA ALA A 314 -13.62 2.60 16.00
C ALA A 314 -12.12 2.92 15.85
N THR A 315 -11.32 2.00 15.29
CA THR A 315 -9.90 2.24 15.02
C THR A 315 -9.71 3.29 13.91
N THR A 316 -10.54 3.24 12.86
CA THR A 316 -10.48 4.20 11.75
C THR A 316 -10.85 5.61 12.20
N ASP A 317 -11.92 5.78 13.00
CA ASP A 317 -12.33 7.09 13.50
C ASP A 317 -11.23 7.75 14.34
N ALA A 318 -10.60 7.01 15.24
CA ALA A 318 -9.49 7.49 16.04
C ALA A 318 -8.29 7.93 15.16
N ALA A 319 -7.92 7.07 14.20
CA ALA A 319 -6.80 7.30 13.30
C ALA A 319 -7.03 8.50 12.37
N LEU A 320 -8.19 8.58 11.70
CA LEU A 320 -8.48 9.65 10.73
C LEU A 320 -8.58 11.02 11.40
N ALA A 321 -9.06 11.09 12.66
CA ALA A 321 -9.04 12.33 13.42
C ALA A 321 -7.61 12.86 13.57
N VAL A 322 -6.64 11.97 13.88
CA VAL A 322 -5.23 12.34 14.02
C VAL A 322 -4.56 12.60 12.67
N CYS A 323 -4.89 11.82 11.63
CA CYS A 323 -4.40 12.07 10.28
C CYS A 323 -4.76 13.48 9.80
N LYS A 324 -6.01 13.91 10.05
CA LYS A 324 -6.44 15.28 9.76
C LYS A 324 -5.66 16.32 10.57
N GLU A 325 -5.54 16.12 11.87
CA GLU A 325 -4.80 16.98 12.82
C GLU A 325 -3.34 17.16 12.36
N GLN A 326 -2.71 16.07 11.97
CA GLN A 326 -1.33 16.04 11.51
C GLN A 326 -1.14 16.33 10.00
N LYS A 327 -2.21 16.68 9.29
CA LYS A 327 -2.17 17.02 7.86
C LYS A 327 -1.60 15.89 6.99
N ILE A 328 -1.92 14.64 7.31
CA ILE A 328 -1.64 13.50 6.43
C ILE A 328 -2.49 13.69 5.18
N LYS A 329 -1.89 13.54 4.02
CA LYS A 329 -2.55 13.80 2.73
C LYS A 329 -3.17 12.56 2.11
N GLU A 330 -2.58 11.41 2.39
CA GLU A 330 -2.92 10.13 1.75
C GLU A 330 -3.27 9.09 2.79
N ILE A 331 -4.39 8.43 2.55
CA ILE A 331 -4.87 7.33 3.40
C ILE A 331 -5.42 6.19 2.55
N PHE A 332 -5.38 5.00 3.08
CA PHE A 332 -6.12 3.87 2.53
C PHE A 332 -6.50 2.84 3.60
N ALA A 333 -7.42 1.95 3.26
CA ALA A 333 -7.75 0.81 4.10
C ALA A 333 -7.26 -0.48 3.44
N THR A 334 -6.64 -1.36 4.21
CA THR A 334 -6.35 -2.72 3.78
C THR A 334 -7.58 -3.60 3.98
N VAL A 335 -7.73 -4.61 3.14
CA VAL A 335 -8.76 -5.64 3.23
C VAL A 335 -8.05 -6.99 3.21
N TRP A 336 -7.67 -7.38 4.45
CA TRP A 336 -7.05 -8.69 4.72
C TRP A 336 -8.10 -9.74 5.03
#